data_a857445dcdf169f8a3cec7400b0d5b85
#
_entry.id   a857445dcdf169f8a3cec7400b0d5b85
#
_cell.length_a   1.000
_cell.length_b   1.000
_cell.length_c   1.000
_cell.angle_alpha   90.00
_cell.angle_beta   90.00
_cell.angle_gamma   90.00
#
_symmetry.space_group_name_H-M   'P 1'
#
loop_
_entity.id
_entity.type
_entity.pdbx_description
1 polymer ?
#
loop_
_entity_poly.entity_id
_entity_poly.type
_entity_poly.pdbx_seq_one_letter_code
_entity_poly.pdbx_strand_id
1 'polypeptide(L)'
;RVTAQVDEVYHLAAAVGVALIARQPMETIERNIHPTELLLDALVQRWGRGERVKCFLASTSEVYGKNPKPAWTEDDDLVFGATTKARWSYGASKAIDEFLGLACWREYRLPVVIGRFFNVVGPRQSGAYGMVLPRFVEAALAGRPLIVHDDGHQVRCFAHVRDVLASVLELMDTDAALGRVFNIGSDQPVSILELARLVVRLATSPAPIQFQSYADAYDEDFEDVRRRVPVLTRLHRTITHRNRYDLEAVIRAVIAYTAAQPQEPV
;
A
#
# COMPACT_ATOMS: atom_id res chain seq x y z
N ARG A 1 -9.79 -16.27 -19.45
CA ARG A 1 -10.10 -15.55 -20.72
C ARG A 1 -9.41 -14.17 -20.79
N VAL A 2 -9.39 -13.39 -19.69
CA VAL A 2 -8.82 -12.02 -19.68
C VAL A 2 -7.32 -12.03 -20.00
N THR A 3 -6.57 -13.03 -19.54
CA THR A 3 -5.12 -13.11 -19.78
C THR A 3 -4.74 -13.57 -21.19
N ALA A 4 -5.68 -14.02 -22.02
CA ALA A 4 -5.38 -14.69 -23.29
C ALA A 4 -4.85 -13.77 -24.41
N GLN A 5 -4.94 -12.44 -24.25
CA GLN A 5 -4.64 -11.47 -25.32
C GLN A 5 -3.83 -10.27 -24.81
N VAL A 6 -3.08 -10.43 -23.70
CA VAL A 6 -2.30 -9.35 -23.10
C VAL A 6 -0.84 -9.76 -22.94
N ASP A 7 0.08 -8.82 -23.08
CA ASP A 7 1.51 -9.04 -22.91
C ASP A 7 1.97 -8.70 -21.48
N GLU A 8 1.17 -7.91 -20.76
CA GLU A 8 1.46 -7.51 -19.39
C GLU A 8 0.20 -7.61 -18.52
N VAL A 9 0.40 -8.03 -17.30
CA VAL A 9 -0.64 -8.09 -16.26
C VAL A 9 -0.17 -7.32 -15.03
N TYR A 10 -0.98 -6.35 -14.60
CA TYR A 10 -0.79 -5.62 -13.35
C TYR A 10 -1.85 -6.08 -12.36
N HIS A 11 -1.50 -7.04 -11.49
CA HIS A 11 -2.39 -7.58 -10.48
C HIS A 11 -2.39 -6.67 -9.25
N LEU A 12 -3.30 -5.69 -9.25
CA LEU A 12 -3.46 -4.69 -8.19
C LEU A 12 -4.68 -4.95 -7.31
N ALA A 13 -5.55 -5.88 -7.73
CA ALA A 13 -6.78 -6.18 -7.01
C ALA A 13 -6.49 -6.96 -5.72
N ALA A 14 -7.02 -6.48 -4.61
CA ALA A 14 -6.93 -7.13 -3.31
C ALA A 14 -8.07 -6.66 -2.39
N ALA A 15 -8.42 -7.49 -1.41
CA ALA A 15 -9.25 -7.06 -0.29
C ALA A 15 -8.35 -6.31 0.71
N VAL A 16 -8.57 -4.99 0.85
CA VAL A 16 -7.74 -4.11 1.68
C VAL A 16 -8.60 -3.29 2.64
N GLY A 17 -8.00 -2.80 3.72
CA GLY A 17 -8.62 -1.93 4.69
C GLY A 17 -8.76 -2.57 6.06
N VAL A 18 -8.30 -1.85 7.08
CA VAL A 18 -8.21 -2.34 8.47
C VAL A 18 -9.58 -2.84 8.98
N ALA A 19 -10.65 -2.10 8.69
CA ALA A 19 -12.00 -2.47 9.12
C ALA A 19 -12.53 -3.74 8.44
N LEU A 20 -12.23 -3.94 7.15
CA LEU A 20 -12.61 -5.16 6.42
C LEU A 20 -11.85 -6.36 6.95
N ILE A 21 -10.53 -6.23 7.13
CA ILE A 21 -9.67 -7.29 7.64
C ILE A 21 -10.12 -7.77 9.02
N ALA A 22 -10.48 -6.83 9.91
CA ALA A 22 -10.96 -7.16 11.25
C ALA A 22 -12.32 -7.88 11.24
N ARG A 23 -13.25 -7.43 10.38
CA ARG A 23 -14.63 -7.96 10.34
C ARG A 23 -14.79 -9.22 9.51
N GLN A 24 -13.99 -9.39 8.46
CA GLN A 24 -14.12 -10.47 7.47
C GLN A 24 -12.74 -11.07 7.11
N PRO A 25 -12.01 -11.64 8.09
CA PRO A 25 -10.65 -12.14 7.85
C PRO A 25 -10.60 -13.30 6.85
N MET A 26 -11.59 -14.22 6.87
CA MET A 26 -11.67 -15.33 5.92
C MET A 26 -11.82 -14.80 4.47
N GLU A 27 -12.78 -13.92 4.23
CA GLU A 27 -13.00 -13.30 2.92
C GLU A 27 -11.77 -12.53 2.44
N THR A 28 -11.06 -11.85 3.36
CA THR A 28 -9.80 -11.15 3.04
C THR A 28 -8.74 -12.11 2.54
N ILE A 29 -8.54 -13.25 3.23
CA ILE A 29 -7.55 -14.27 2.86
C ILE A 29 -7.90 -14.87 1.50
N GLU A 30 -9.13 -15.33 1.31
CA GLU A 30 -9.60 -15.98 0.09
C GLU A 30 -9.48 -15.04 -1.12
N ARG A 31 -9.93 -13.78 -0.99
CA ARG A 31 -9.89 -12.80 -2.09
C ARG A 31 -8.48 -12.34 -2.44
N ASN A 32 -7.51 -12.50 -1.57
CA ASN A 32 -6.13 -12.16 -1.87
C ASN A 32 -5.39 -13.34 -2.49
N ILE A 33 -5.45 -14.53 -1.90
CA ILE A 33 -4.65 -15.68 -2.33
C ILE A 33 -5.21 -16.33 -3.59
N HIS A 34 -6.49 -16.73 -3.57
CA HIS A 34 -7.05 -17.54 -4.65
C HIS A 34 -7.01 -16.88 -6.05
N PRO A 35 -7.34 -15.59 -6.23
CA PRO A 35 -7.17 -14.93 -7.52
C PRO A 35 -5.71 -14.86 -7.98
N THR A 36 -4.76 -14.68 -7.06
CA THR A 36 -3.32 -14.67 -7.39
C THR A 36 -2.87 -16.03 -7.87
N GLU A 37 -3.26 -17.12 -7.22
CA GLU A 37 -2.99 -18.49 -7.59
C GLU A 37 -3.52 -18.80 -9.00
N LEU A 38 -4.81 -18.55 -9.24
CA LEU A 38 -5.44 -18.76 -10.55
C LEU A 38 -4.78 -17.93 -11.67
N LEU A 39 -4.40 -16.70 -11.36
CA LEU A 39 -3.70 -15.85 -12.31
C LEU A 39 -2.33 -16.43 -12.67
N LEU A 40 -1.53 -16.77 -11.68
CA LEU A 40 -0.18 -17.32 -11.89
C LEU A 40 -0.23 -18.64 -12.66
N ASP A 41 -1.16 -19.54 -12.33
CA ASP A 41 -1.38 -20.79 -13.06
C ASP A 41 -1.67 -20.55 -14.56
N ALA A 42 -2.58 -19.61 -14.84
CA ALA A 42 -2.91 -19.25 -16.22
C ALA A 42 -1.71 -18.66 -16.98
N LEU A 43 -0.88 -17.84 -16.28
CA LEU A 43 0.31 -17.23 -16.89
C LEU A 43 1.43 -18.27 -17.11
N VAL A 44 1.64 -19.19 -16.17
CA VAL A 44 2.59 -20.31 -16.33
C VAL A 44 2.23 -21.18 -17.53
N GLN A 45 0.93 -21.50 -17.72
CA GLN A 45 0.47 -22.26 -18.87
C GLN A 45 0.73 -21.52 -20.20
N ARG A 46 0.49 -20.21 -20.25
CA ARG A 46 0.81 -19.38 -21.43
C ARG A 46 2.31 -19.35 -21.72
N TRP A 47 3.10 -19.10 -20.68
CA TRP A 47 4.55 -19.07 -20.78
C TRP A 47 5.13 -20.40 -21.28
N GLY A 48 4.59 -21.54 -20.79
CA GLY A 48 4.97 -22.89 -21.26
C GLY A 48 4.63 -23.16 -22.74
N ARG A 49 3.68 -22.43 -23.33
CA ARG A 49 3.38 -22.45 -24.75
C ARG A 49 4.24 -21.49 -25.58
N GLY A 50 5.21 -20.79 -24.96
CA GLY A 50 6.07 -19.83 -25.63
C GLY A 50 5.44 -18.43 -25.82
N GLU A 51 4.28 -18.18 -25.23
CA GLU A 51 3.63 -16.86 -25.27
C GLU A 51 4.33 -15.91 -24.29
N ARG A 52 4.71 -14.72 -24.77
CA ARG A 52 5.35 -13.73 -23.91
C ARG A 52 4.30 -13.03 -23.04
N VAL A 53 4.52 -13.03 -21.73
CA VAL A 53 3.69 -12.31 -20.78
C VAL A 53 4.52 -11.97 -19.55
N LYS A 54 4.39 -10.73 -19.05
CA LYS A 54 4.99 -10.27 -17.79
C LYS A 54 3.89 -10.05 -16.75
N CYS A 55 4.22 -10.19 -15.47
CA CYS A 55 3.28 -9.98 -14.37
C CYS A 55 3.87 -9.07 -13.29
N PHE A 56 3.16 -8.01 -12.95
CA PHE A 56 3.39 -7.25 -11.74
C PHE A 56 2.42 -7.70 -10.65
N LEU A 57 2.94 -8.12 -9.48
CA LEU A 57 2.15 -8.46 -8.31
C LEU A 57 2.26 -7.33 -7.27
N ALA A 58 1.13 -6.71 -6.96
CA ALA A 58 1.06 -5.75 -5.88
C ALA A 58 1.10 -6.47 -4.51
N SER A 59 2.14 -6.19 -3.75
CA SER A 59 2.28 -6.52 -2.34
C SER A 59 2.19 -5.24 -1.49
N THR A 60 2.52 -5.34 -0.23
CA THR A 60 2.30 -4.29 0.77
C THR A 60 3.42 -4.25 1.80
N SER A 61 3.66 -3.07 2.39
CA SER A 61 4.53 -2.95 3.58
C SER A 61 4.00 -3.70 4.82
N GLU A 62 2.75 -4.13 4.81
CA GLU A 62 2.17 -4.93 5.89
C GLU A 62 2.82 -6.33 6.04
N VAL A 63 3.50 -6.81 5.00
CA VAL A 63 4.24 -8.08 5.06
C VAL A 63 5.37 -8.06 6.09
N TYR A 64 5.94 -6.88 6.39
CA TYR A 64 6.98 -6.77 7.42
C TYR A 64 6.46 -6.96 8.85
N GLY A 65 5.14 -6.80 9.05
CA GLY A 65 4.51 -6.99 10.36
C GLY A 65 5.08 -6.06 11.43
N LYS A 66 5.56 -6.65 12.52
CA LYS A 66 6.17 -5.98 13.69
C LYS A 66 7.71 -5.93 13.59
N ASN A 67 8.30 -5.98 12.41
CA ASN A 67 9.74 -5.92 12.27
C ASN A 67 10.32 -4.71 13.02
N PRO A 68 11.26 -4.89 13.97
CA PRO A 68 11.69 -3.84 14.89
C PRO A 68 12.66 -2.83 14.27
N LYS A 69 13.11 -3.04 13.03
CA LYS A 69 14.08 -2.14 12.39
C LYS A 69 13.46 -0.75 12.13
N PRO A 70 14.25 0.31 12.19
CA PRO A 70 13.77 1.68 11.98
C PRO A 70 13.38 1.97 10.52
N ALA A 71 13.92 1.23 9.56
CA ALA A 71 13.56 1.24 8.15
C ALA A 71 13.78 -0.16 7.56
N TRP A 72 12.95 -0.55 6.60
CA TRP A 72 12.87 -1.91 6.10
C TRP A 72 13.44 -2.06 4.69
N THR A 73 14.29 -3.07 4.53
CA THR A 73 14.78 -3.55 3.23
C THR A 73 13.96 -4.76 2.78
N GLU A 74 14.01 -5.08 1.50
CA GLU A 74 13.24 -6.19 0.94
C GLU A 74 13.69 -7.57 1.44
N ASP A 75 14.90 -7.66 1.97
CA ASP A 75 15.48 -8.91 2.50
C ASP A 75 15.28 -9.05 4.03
N ASP A 76 14.57 -8.13 4.66
CA ASP A 76 14.26 -8.21 6.08
C ASP A 76 13.20 -9.27 6.37
N ASP A 77 13.31 -9.88 7.55
CA ASP A 77 12.35 -10.89 8.02
C ASP A 77 10.93 -10.33 8.14
N LEU A 78 9.95 -11.17 7.86
CA LEU A 78 8.53 -10.90 8.09
C LEU A 78 8.18 -11.33 9.52
N VAL A 79 7.80 -10.37 10.37
CA VAL A 79 7.56 -10.60 11.81
C VAL A 79 6.09 -10.35 12.13
N PHE A 80 5.24 -11.34 11.90
CA PHE A 80 3.83 -11.24 12.24
C PHE A 80 3.59 -11.41 13.75
N GLY A 81 2.44 -10.91 14.21
CA GLY A 81 1.92 -11.23 15.54
C GLY A 81 1.26 -12.59 15.60
N ALA A 82 0.63 -12.88 16.74
CA ALA A 82 -0.09 -14.13 16.94
C ALA A 82 -1.24 -14.31 15.93
N THR A 83 -1.46 -15.54 15.45
CA THR A 83 -2.54 -15.88 14.52
C THR A 83 -3.95 -15.64 15.08
N THR A 84 -4.08 -15.53 16.40
CA THR A 84 -5.31 -15.13 17.08
C THR A 84 -5.70 -13.67 16.83
N LYS A 85 -4.79 -12.85 16.31
CA LYS A 85 -5.03 -11.45 15.96
C LYS A 85 -5.28 -11.33 14.46
N ALA A 86 -6.53 -11.14 14.06
CA ALA A 86 -6.96 -11.06 12.65
C ALA A 86 -6.20 -10.00 11.83
N ARG A 87 -5.68 -8.96 12.51
CA ARG A 87 -4.91 -7.87 11.91
C ARG A 87 -3.77 -8.35 10.99
N TRP A 88 -3.16 -9.48 11.30
CA TRP A 88 -1.98 -9.99 10.58
C TRP A 88 -2.34 -10.82 9.35
N SER A 89 -3.60 -11.22 9.20
CA SER A 89 -4.04 -12.09 8.09
C SER A 89 -3.80 -11.47 6.71
N TYR A 90 -3.99 -10.15 6.58
CA TYR A 90 -3.74 -9.44 5.32
C TYR A 90 -2.26 -9.45 4.94
N GLY A 91 -1.36 -9.08 5.85
CA GLY A 91 0.08 -9.13 5.58
C GLY A 91 0.54 -10.55 5.26
N ALA A 92 0.03 -11.55 5.98
CA ALA A 92 0.35 -12.96 5.76
C ALA A 92 -0.16 -13.44 4.38
N SER A 93 -1.39 -13.11 3.98
CA SER A 93 -1.93 -13.46 2.65
C SER A 93 -1.09 -12.85 1.53
N LYS A 94 -0.68 -11.60 1.66
CA LYS A 94 0.18 -10.95 0.67
C LYS A 94 1.61 -11.52 0.64
N ALA A 95 2.13 -11.99 1.78
CA ALA A 95 3.40 -12.72 1.84
C ALA A 95 3.32 -14.06 1.07
N ILE A 96 2.19 -14.77 1.17
CA ILE A 96 1.95 -15.98 0.36
C ILE A 96 1.94 -15.65 -1.14
N ASP A 97 1.30 -14.56 -1.55
CA ASP A 97 1.33 -14.11 -2.95
C ASP A 97 2.76 -13.85 -3.45
N GLU A 98 3.63 -13.26 -2.61
CA GLU A 98 5.05 -13.08 -2.95
C GLU A 98 5.77 -14.42 -3.13
N PHE A 99 5.56 -15.38 -2.21
CA PHE A 99 6.15 -16.72 -2.32
C PHE A 99 5.71 -17.42 -3.60
N LEU A 100 4.43 -17.36 -3.95
CA LEU A 100 3.89 -17.94 -5.19
C LEU A 100 4.54 -17.30 -6.43
N GLY A 101 4.60 -15.96 -6.49
CA GLY A 101 5.23 -15.25 -7.61
C GLY A 101 6.71 -15.58 -7.76
N LEU A 102 7.47 -15.62 -6.64
CA LEU A 102 8.89 -15.98 -6.65
C LEU A 102 9.10 -17.46 -7.00
N ALA A 103 8.21 -18.36 -6.61
CA ALA A 103 8.25 -19.76 -7.00
C ALA A 103 8.04 -19.90 -8.52
N CYS A 104 7.05 -19.24 -9.10
CA CYS A 104 6.82 -19.22 -10.55
C CYS A 104 8.05 -18.72 -11.33
N TRP A 105 8.75 -17.70 -10.84
CA TRP A 105 10.01 -17.27 -11.44
C TRP A 105 11.12 -18.33 -11.33
N ARG A 106 11.27 -18.95 -10.16
CA ARG A 106 12.34 -19.96 -9.93
C ARG A 106 12.15 -21.21 -10.76
N GLU A 107 10.93 -21.72 -10.80
CA GLU A 107 10.59 -23.03 -11.41
C GLU A 107 10.32 -22.92 -12.90
N TYR A 108 9.58 -21.91 -13.33
CA TYR A 108 9.10 -21.77 -14.71
C TYR A 108 9.74 -20.62 -15.47
N ARG A 109 10.53 -19.76 -14.80
CA ARG A 109 11.05 -18.52 -15.38
C ARG A 109 9.95 -17.56 -15.87
N LEU A 110 8.77 -17.64 -15.29
CA LEU A 110 7.70 -16.68 -15.57
C LEU A 110 8.16 -15.27 -15.14
N PRO A 111 8.18 -14.27 -16.05
CA PRO A 111 8.61 -12.92 -15.74
C PRO A 111 7.65 -12.24 -14.74
N VAL A 112 8.02 -12.21 -13.46
CA VAL A 112 7.24 -11.61 -12.37
C VAL A 112 8.06 -10.52 -11.70
N VAL A 113 7.45 -9.38 -11.43
CA VAL A 113 7.97 -8.30 -10.58
C VAL A 113 7.01 -8.10 -9.41
N ILE A 114 7.54 -7.95 -8.20
CA ILE A 114 6.72 -7.80 -6.99
C ILE A 114 7.00 -6.44 -6.36
N GLY A 115 5.93 -5.66 -6.08
CA GLY A 115 6.04 -4.35 -5.45
C GLY A 115 5.37 -4.30 -4.08
N ARG A 116 6.15 -4.08 -3.00
CA ARG A 116 5.64 -3.79 -1.66
C ARG A 116 5.30 -2.31 -1.56
N PHE A 117 4.04 -1.97 -1.66
CA PHE A 117 3.60 -0.58 -1.57
C PHE A 117 3.61 -0.06 -0.13
N PHE A 118 4.19 1.14 0.04
CA PHE A 118 4.10 1.97 1.24
C PHE A 118 3.14 3.11 0.94
N ASN A 119 2.23 3.40 1.83
CA ASN A 119 1.12 4.37 1.72
C ASN A 119 1.12 5.21 0.42
N VAL A 120 0.50 4.67 -0.60
CA VAL A 120 0.27 5.36 -1.87
C VAL A 120 -0.93 6.27 -1.70
N VAL A 121 -0.79 7.54 -2.06
CA VAL A 121 -1.84 8.55 -1.91
C VAL A 121 -1.94 9.44 -3.14
N GLY A 122 -3.09 10.06 -3.32
CA GLY A 122 -3.31 10.98 -4.44
C GLY A 122 -4.79 11.19 -4.74
N PRO A 123 -5.08 11.98 -5.79
CA PRO A 123 -6.44 12.16 -6.29
C PRO A 123 -7.17 10.84 -6.53
N ARG A 124 -8.49 10.81 -6.28
CA ARG A 124 -9.39 9.66 -6.41
C ARG A 124 -9.24 8.57 -5.34
N GLN A 125 -8.37 8.74 -4.33
CA GLN A 125 -8.31 7.80 -3.23
C GLN A 125 -9.54 7.98 -2.33
N SER A 126 -10.21 6.89 -2.00
CA SER A 126 -11.34 6.89 -1.07
C SER A 126 -10.88 6.83 0.39
N GLY A 127 -11.48 7.64 1.26
CA GLY A 127 -11.30 7.57 2.72
C GLY A 127 -12.01 6.38 3.38
N ALA A 128 -12.93 5.70 2.66
CA ALA A 128 -13.82 4.66 3.19
C ALA A 128 -13.08 3.44 3.78
N TYR A 129 -11.88 3.15 3.29
CA TYR A 129 -11.08 2.00 3.73
C TYR A 129 -10.09 2.31 4.87
N GLY A 130 -10.30 3.42 5.60
CA GLY A 130 -9.44 3.81 6.71
C GLY A 130 -8.15 4.53 6.31
N MET A 131 -8.08 5.05 5.09
CA MET A 131 -6.91 5.79 4.59
C MET A 131 -6.83 7.17 5.25
N VAL A 132 -5.76 7.41 6.02
CA VAL A 132 -5.65 8.56 6.92
C VAL A 132 -5.66 9.92 6.19
N LEU A 133 -4.88 10.07 5.10
CA LEU A 133 -4.77 11.36 4.42
C LEU A 133 -6.09 11.83 3.77
N PRO A 134 -6.83 11.03 3.00
CA PRO A 134 -8.13 11.44 2.48
C PRO A 134 -9.10 11.83 3.59
N ARG A 135 -9.18 11.06 4.68
CA ARG A 135 -10.05 11.37 5.84
C ARG A 135 -9.69 12.70 6.50
N PHE A 136 -8.40 12.99 6.67
CA PHE A 136 -7.96 14.27 7.22
C PHE A 136 -8.32 15.44 6.30
N VAL A 137 -8.12 15.30 5.00
CA VAL A 137 -8.48 16.33 4.02
C VAL A 137 -9.98 16.57 3.98
N GLU A 138 -10.79 15.51 3.93
CA GLU A 138 -12.26 15.61 3.96
C GLU A 138 -12.74 16.30 5.25
N ALA A 139 -12.19 15.93 6.41
CA ALA A 139 -12.52 16.54 7.69
C ALA A 139 -12.12 18.03 7.72
N ALA A 140 -10.89 18.36 7.29
CA ALA A 140 -10.40 19.73 7.25
C ALA A 140 -11.26 20.64 6.35
N LEU A 141 -11.59 20.19 5.14
CA LEU A 141 -12.43 20.97 4.22
C LEU A 141 -13.86 21.16 4.73
N ALA A 142 -14.37 20.19 5.49
CA ALA A 142 -15.70 20.27 6.11
C ALA A 142 -15.71 20.99 7.47
N GLY A 143 -14.57 21.50 7.96
CA GLY A 143 -14.45 22.12 9.29
C GLY A 143 -14.69 21.15 10.46
N ARG A 144 -14.67 19.83 10.20
CA ARG A 144 -14.88 18.78 11.21
C ARG A 144 -13.55 18.40 11.86
N PRO A 145 -13.54 17.90 13.11
CA PRO A 145 -12.32 17.45 13.77
C PRO A 145 -11.55 16.39 12.95
N LEU A 146 -10.21 16.55 12.89
CA LEU A 146 -9.30 15.52 12.40
C LEU A 146 -9.03 14.54 13.53
N ILE A 147 -9.47 13.29 13.37
CA ILE A 147 -9.30 12.27 14.41
C ILE A 147 -7.94 11.60 14.27
N VAL A 148 -7.08 11.83 15.23
CA VAL A 148 -5.77 11.19 15.38
C VAL A 148 -5.89 10.05 16.39
N HIS A 149 -5.56 8.82 15.95
CA HIS A 149 -5.65 7.69 16.86
C HIS A 149 -4.42 7.62 17.78
N ASP A 150 -4.67 7.23 19.04
CA ASP A 150 -3.68 7.10 20.11
C ASP A 150 -2.90 8.43 20.30
N ASP A 151 -1.57 8.40 20.45
CA ASP A 151 -0.70 9.55 20.66
C ASP A 151 -0.31 10.32 19.37
N GLY A 152 -0.65 9.77 18.21
CA GLY A 152 -0.32 10.37 16.91
C GLY A 152 1.16 10.24 16.50
N HIS A 153 1.99 9.55 17.29
CA HIS A 153 3.42 9.36 17.01
C HIS A 153 3.73 8.20 16.06
N GLN A 154 2.70 7.53 15.53
CA GLN A 154 2.91 6.54 14.47
C GLN A 154 3.54 7.20 13.25
N VAL A 155 4.62 6.61 12.73
CA VAL A 155 5.39 7.15 11.61
C VAL A 155 5.05 6.43 10.32
N ARG A 156 4.76 7.20 9.28
CA ARG A 156 4.45 6.71 7.92
C ARG A 156 5.22 7.52 6.88
N CYS A 157 5.31 6.98 5.67
CA CYS A 157 5.80 7.68 4.50
C CYS A 157 4.69 7.69 3.45
N PHE A 158 4.49 8.81 2.76
CA PHE A 158 3.42 8.96 1.78
C PHE A 158 4.00 9.28 0.40
N ALA A 159 3.70 8.45 -0.58
CA ALA A 159 4.14 8.66 -1.95
C ALA A 159 2.97 9.05 -2.85
N HIS A 160 3.20 9.98 -3.77
CA HIS A 160 2.19 10.34 -4.75
C HIS A 160 1.96 9.19 -5.75
N VAL A 161 0.69 8.90 -6.05
CA VAL A 161 0.32 7.80 -6.95
C VAL A 161 1.01 7.88 -8.32
N ARG A 162 1.29 9.07 -8.84
CA ARG A 162 2.01 9.25 -10.12
C ARG A 162 3.46 8.78 -10.04
N ASP A 163 4.16 9.02 -8.92
CA ASP A 163 5.53 8.54 -8.72
C ASP A 163 5.55 7.02 -8.59
N VAL A 164 4.57 6.47 -7.86
CA VAL A 164 4.42 5.02 -7.72
C VAL A 164 4.15 4.36 -9.07
N LEU A 165 3.24 4.91 -9.87
CA LEU A 165 2.95 4.40 -11.21
C LEU A 165 4.18 4.46 -12.13
N ALA A 166 4.91 5.58 -12.12
CA ALA A 166 6.14 5.70 -12.90
C ALA A 166 7.17 4.63 -12.51
N SER A 167 7.35 4.38 -11.20
CA SER A 167 8.24 3.33 -10.70
C SER A 167 7.78 1.93 -11.14
N VAL A 168 6.48 1.63 -11.07
CA VAL A 168 5.92 0.33 -11.47
C VAL A 168 6.12 0.09 -12.97
N LEU A 169 5.84 1.07 -13.81
CA LEU A 169 6.01 0.95 -15.26
C LEU A 169 7.48 0.75 -15.63
N GLU A 170 8.39 1.55 -15.06
CA GLU A 170 9.82 1.39 -15.34
C GLU A 170 10.38 0.06 -14.83
N LEU A 171 9.88 -0.47 -13.69
CA LEU A 171 10.25 -1.82 -13.23
C LEU A 171 9.78 -2.90 -14.21
N MET A 172 8.59 -2.77 -14.78
CA MET A 172 8.08 -3.73 -15.77
C MET A 172 8.85 -3.67 -17.10
N ASP A 173 9.42 -2.53 -17.45
CA ASP A 173 10.29 -2.37 -18.62
C ASP A 173 11.75 -2.82 -18.36
N THR A 174 12.12 -3.13 -17.11
CA THR A 174 13.49 -3.43 -16.71
C THR A 174 13.71 -4.92 -16.46
N ASP A 175 14.47 -5.60 -17.31
CA ASP A 175 14.75 -7.05 -17.16
C ASP A 175 15.45 -7.39 -15.84
N ALA A 176 16.29 -6.48 -15.30
CA ALA A 176 16.93 -6.66 -14.00
C ALA A 176 15.95 -6.68 -12.82
N ALA A 177 14.68 -6.32 -13.03
CA ALA A 177 13.63 -6.38 -12.01
C ALA A 177 12.93 -7.74 -11.93
N LEU A 178 13.08 -8.58 -12.95
CA LEU A 178 12.37 -9.86 -13.04
C LEU A 178 12.79 -10.82 -11.92
N GLY A 179 11.81 -11.47 -11.30
CA GLY A 179 12.01 -12.40 -10.20
C GLY A 179 12.42 -11.72 -8.88
N ARG A 180 12.16 -10.43 -8.72
CA ARG A 180 12.58 -9.66 -7.54
C ARG A 180 11.43 -8.91 -6.89
N VAL A 181 11.64 -8.60 -5.60
CA VAL A 181 10.74 -7.78 -4.77
C VAL A 181 11.34 -6.38 -4.61
N PHE A 182 10.49 -5.36 -4.64
CA PHE A 182 10.86 -3.96 -4.48
C PHE A 182 9.97 -3.24 -3.48
N ASN A 183 10.56 -2.49 -2.57
CA ASN A 183 9.85 -1.47 -1.81
C ASN A 183 9.53 -0.30 -2.75
N ILE A 184 8.25 0.10 -2.79
CA ILE A 184 7.78 1.20 -3.64
C ILE A 184 7.02 2.20 -2.76
N GLY A 185 7.50 3.45 -2.71
CA GLY A 185 6.92 4.46 -1.86
C GLY A 185 7.80 5.71 -1.73
N SER A 186 7.67 6.40 -0.61
CA SER A 186 8.53 7.51 -0.18
C SER A 186 9.35 7.08 1.03
N ASP A 187 10.56 7.56 1.16
CA ASP A 187 11.45 7.39 2.32
C ASP A 187 11.44 8.61 3.26
N GLN A 188 10.51 9.54 3.06
CA GLN A 188 10.35 10.72 3.92
C GLN A 188 9.34 10.43 5.04
N PRO A 189 9.80 10.20 6.28
CA PRO A 189 8.94 9.85 7.40
C PRO A 189 8.23 11.08 7.96
N VAL A 190 6.97 10.90 8.34
CA VAL A 190 6.16 11.89 9.05
C VAL A 190 5.29 11.20 10.10
N SER A 191 5.12 11.82 11.30
CA SER A 191 4.15 11.33 12.27
C SER A 191 2.72 11.65 11.83
N ILE A 192 1.75 10.85 12.29
CA ILE A 192 0.33 11.11 11.97
C ILE A 192 -0.13 12.44 12.52
N LEU A 193 0.37 12.86 13.69
CA LEU A 193 0.06 14.17 14.26
C LEU A 193 0.64 15.33 13.41
N GLU A 194 1.88 15.21 12.93
CA GLU A 194 2.48 16.20 12.01
C GLU A 194 1.73 16.25 10.69
N LEU A 195 1.31 15.09 10.15
CA LEU A 195 0.47 15.03 8.96
C LEU A 195 -0.85 15.79 9.16
N ALA A 196 -1.53 15.59 10.30
CA ALA A 196 -2.77 16.30 10.62
C ALA A 196 -2.55 17.81 10.68
N ARG A 197 -1.48 18.26 11.34
CA ARG A 197 -1.11 19.69 11.40
C ARG A 197 -0.82 20.28 10.02
N LEU A 198 -0.11 19.54 9.18
CA LEU A 198 0.16 19.93 7.80
C LEU A 198 -1.12 20.06 6.97
N VAL A 199 -2.05 19.12 7.10
CA VAL A 199 -3.34 19.17 6.38
C VAL A 199 -4.15 20.40 6.82
N VAL A 200 -4.30 20.65 8.13
CA VAL A 200 -5.00 21.83 8.67
C VAL A 200 -4.39 23.13 8.12
N ARG A 201 -3.07 23.24 8.16
CA ARG A 201 -2.34 24.42 7.64
C ARG A 201 -2.55 24.62 6.14
N LEU A 202 -2.38 23.56 5.34
CA LEU A 202 -2.46 23.64 3.86
C LEU A 202 -3.88 23.80 3.35
N ALA A 203 -4.88 23.31 4.08
CA ALA A 203 -6.30 23.53 3.79
C ALA A 203 -6.80 24.88 4.30
N THR A 204 -5.99 25.63 5.06
CA THR A 204 -6.40 26.88 5.74
C THR A 204 -7.68 26.65 6.57
N SER A 205 -7.74 25.53 7.27
CA SER A 205 -8.95 25.05 7.95
C SER A 205 -8.95 25.45 9.42
N PRO A 206 -10.12 25.84 9.99
CA PRO A 206 -10.29 26.03 11.43
C PRO A 206 -10.50 24.71 12.19
N ALA A 207 -10.50 23.56 11.51
CA ALA A 207 -10.81 22.26 12.10
C ALA A 207 -9.83 21.90 13.22
N PRO A 208 -10.31 21.48 14.41
CA PRO A 208 -9.45 21.06 15.50
C PRO A 208 -8.90 19.64 15.24
N ILE A 209 -7.75 19.34 15.86
CA ILE A 209 -7.22 17.98 15.93
C ILE A 209 -7.73 17.37 17.24
N GLN A 210 -8.35 16.19 17.17
CA GLN A 210 -8.84 15.46 18.33
C GLN A 210 -8.17 14.07 18.38
N PHE A 211 -7.85 13.64 19.61
CA PHE A 211 -7.27 12.33 19.85
C PHE A 211 -8.37 11.34 20.23
N GLN A 212 -8.26 10.13 19.71
CA GLN A 212 -9.13 9.02 20.03
C GLN A 212 -8.27 7.78 20.29
N SER A 213 -8.55 7.06 21.39
CA SER A 213 -7.81 5.82 21.67
C SER A 213 -8.11 4.73 20.63
N TYR A 214 -7.21 3.77 20.46
CA TYR A 214 -7.49 2.61 19.61
C TYR A 214 -8.64 1.77 20.17
N ALA A 215 -8.78 1.68 21.49
CA ALA A 215 -9.87 0.94 22.14
C ALA A 215 -11.25 1.54 21.80
N ASP A 216 -11.35 2.88 21.65
CA ASP A 216 -12.60 3.53 21.26
C ASP A 216 -12.89 3.45 19.75
N ALA A 217 -11.85 3.24 18.94
CA ALA A 217 -11.96 3.24 17.47
C ALA A 217 -12.08 1.85 16.86
N TYR A 218 -11.49 0.86 17.51
CA TYR A 218 -11.39 -0.53 17.07
C TYR A 218 -11.60 -1.47 18.27
N ASP A 219 -11.56 -2.76 18.05
CA ASP A 219 -11.62 -3.76 19.12
C ASP A 219 -10.40 -3.65 20.05
N GLU A 220 -10.54 -4.06 21.33
CA GLU A 220 -9.47 -4.03 22.34
C GLU A 220 -8.19 -4.76 21.90
N ASP A 221 -8.31 -5.68 20.96
CA ASP A 221 -7.25 -6.52 20.42
C ASP A 221 -6.53 -5.88 19.19
N PHE A 222 -6.83 -4.63 18.85
CA PHE A 222 -6.21 -4.00 17.71
C PHE A 222 -4.73 -3.68 17.97
N GLU A 223 -3.85 -4.14 17.05
CA GLU A 223 -2.43 -3.84 17.06
C GLU A 223 -2.06 -2.94 15.87
N ASP A 224 -1.36 -1.85 16.09
CA ASP A 224 -0.80 -1.03 15.01
C ASP A 224 0.73 -1.13 14.96
N VAL A 225 1.26 -0.89 13.78
CA VAL A 225 2.71 -0.83 13.53
C VAL A 225 3.17 0.62 13.75
N ARG A 226 3.98 0.83 14.79
CA ARG A 226 4.44 2.18 15.17
C ARG A 226 5.21 2.90 14.06
N ARG A 227 6.00 2.18 13.26
CA ARG A 227 6.86 2.79 12.25
C ARG A 227 6.87 1.95 10.97
N ARG A 228 6.60 2.61 9.82
CA ARG A 228 6.66 2.02 8.48
C ARG A 228 7.43 2.93 7.54
N VAL A 229 8.72 2.63 7.35
CA VAL A 229 9.63 3.43 6.53
C VAL A 229 10.38 2.48 5.59
N PRO A 230 10.33 2.66 4.27
CA PRO A 230 11.08 1.83 3.33
C PRO A 230 12.53 2.28 3.21
N VAL A 231 13.41 1.33 2.95
CA VAL A 231 14.69 1.58 2.29
C VAL A 231 14.47 1.39 0.79
N LEU A 232 14.74 2.42 -0.02
CA LEU A 232 14.49 2.42 -1.46
C LEU A 232 15.75 2.15 -2.30
N THR A 233 16.84 1.72 -1.67
CA THR A 233 18.14 1.51 -2.34
C THR A 233 18.04 0.52 -3.50
N ARG A 234 17.31 -0.58 -3.34
CA ARG A 234 17.12 -1.59 -4.40
C ARG A 234 16.37 -0.97 -5.58
N LEU A 235 15.26 -0.29 -5.33
CA LEU A 235 14.48 0.42 -6.34
C LEU A 235 15.38 1.39 -7.12
N HIS A 236 16.09 2.27 -6.40
CA HIS A 236 16.92 3.33 -6.98
C HIS A 236 18.17 2.81 -7.74
N ARG A 237 18.61 1.58 -7.50
CA ARG A 237 19.67 0.94 -8.28
C ARG A 237 19.15 0.23 -9.52
N THR A 238 17.84 -0.04 -9.59
CA THR A 238 17.23 -0.81 -10.67
C THR A 238 16.56 0.10 -11.69
N ILE A 239 15.95 1.22 -11.25
CA ILE A 239 15.28 2.18 -12.12
C ILE A 239 15.85 3.59 -11.99
N THR A 240 15.55 4.43 -12.98
CA THR A 240 16.01 5.84 -13.02
C THR A 240 15.03 6.80 -12.35
N HIS A 241 13.74 6.47 -12.32
CA HIS A 241 12.72 7.32 -11.71
C HIS A 241 13.04 7.63 -10.25
N ARG A 242 12.76 8.86 -9.85
CA ARG A 242 12.82 9.35 -8.46
C ARG A 242 11.54 10.11 -8.16
N ASN A 243 11.10 10.05 -6.90
CA ASN A 243 9.89 10.77 -6.49
C ASN A 243 10.03 12.27 -6.79
N ARG A 244 9.02 12.84 -7.42
CA ARG A 244 8.94 14.25 -7.82
C ARG A 244 8.06 15.08 -6.88
N TYR A 245 7.19 14.40 -6.13
CA TYR A 245 6.24 15.04 -5.22
C TYR A 245 6.74 14.87 -3.79
N ASP A 246 7.01 15.99 -3.12
CA ASP A 246 7.19 16.02 -1.67
C ASP A 246 5.85 15.88 -0.94
N LEU A 247 5.88 15.78 0.39
CA LEU A 247 4.67 15.58 1.19
C LEU A 247 3.67 16.73 1.05
N GLU A 248 4.13 17.99 0.97
CA GLU A 248 3.22 19.13 0.80
C GLU A 248 2.55 19.10 -0.58
N ALA A 249 3.27 18.80 -1.64
CA ALA A 249 2.71 18.64 -2.97
C ALA A 249 1.67 17.51 -3.02
N VAL A 250 1.94 16.38 -2.34
CA VAL A 250 0.98 15.27 -2.20
C VAL A 250 -0.30 15.74 -1.52
N ILE A 251 -0.19 16.42 -0.36
CA ILE A 251 -1.35 16.93 0.40
C ILE A 251 -2.15 17.94 -0.45
N ARG A 252 -1.48 18.90 -1.10
CA ARG A 252 -2.13 19.88 -1.97
C ARG A 252 -2.89 19.23 -3.12
N ALA A 253 -2.34 18.20 -3.72
CA ALA A 253 -3.01 17.46 -4.80
C ALA A 253 -4.30 16.78 -4.32
N VAL A 254 -4.30 16.21 -3.10
CA VAL A 254 -5.50 15.61 -2.50
C VAL A 254 -6.52 16.69 -2.13
N ILE A 255 -6.09 17.79 -1.50
CA ILE A 255 -6.97 18.93 -1.17
C ILE A 255 -7.66 19.48 -2.43
N ALA A 256 -6.88 19.78 -3.48
CA ALA A 256 -7.41 20.31 -4.72
C ALA A 256 -8.44 19.38 -5.38
N TYR A 257 -8.16 18.08 -5.37
CA TYR A 257 -9.07 17.07 -5.90
C TYR A 257 -10.36 17.00 -5.08
N THR A 258 -10.25 16.89 -3.75
CA THR A 258 -11.42 16.75 -2.85
C THR A 258 -12.31 17.99 -2.87
N ALA A 259 -11.71 19.19 -2.89
CA ALA A 259 -12.46 20.44 -2.97
C ALA A 259 -13.22 20.63 -4.30
N ALA A 260 -12.75 19.98 -5.39
CA ALA A 260 -13.41 20.03 -6.70
C ALA A 260 -14.56 18.99 -6.84
N GLN A 261 -14.71 18.05 -5.89
CA GLN A 261 -15.81 17.10 -5.93
C GLN A 261 -17.12 17.77 -5.45
N PRO A 262 -18.28 17.41 -6.04
CA PRO A 262 -19.56 17.82 -5.49
C PRO A 262 -19.65 17.34 -4.04
N GLN A 263 -19.92 18.24 -3.11
CA GLN A 263 -20.24 17.83 -1.74
C GLN A 263 -21.62 17.14 -1.80
N GLU A 264 -21.67 15.85 -1.48
CA GLU A 264 -22.96 15.22 -1.24
C GLU A 264 -23.65 15.98 -0.09
N PRO A 265 -24.90 16.40 -0.26
CA PRO A 265 -25.64 17.04 0.83
C PRO A 265 -25.74 16.03 1.99
N VAL A 266 -25.42 16.49 3.20
CA VAL A 266 -25.48 15.77 4.48
C VAL A 266 -26.92 15.42 4.81
#